data_0cf451544e1384bdcfdd8c5e4b267483
#
_entry.id   0cf451544e1384bdcfdd8c5e4b267483
#
_cell.length_a   1.000
_cell.length_b   1.000
_cell.length_c   1.000
_cell.angle_alpha   90.00
_cell.angle_beta   90.00
_cell.angle_gamma   90.00
#
_symmetry.space_group_name_H-M   'P 1'
#
loop_
_entity.id
_entity.type
_entity.pdbx_description
1 polymer ?
#
loop_
_entity_poly.entity_id
_entity_poly.type
_entity_poly.pdbx_seq_one_letter_code
_entity_poly.pdbx_strand_id
1 'polypeptide(L)'
;MKKLILALIVSTIPFSVFAADDAWWKKAGKPYKGTVLQGITENTPPGNFAASVLAKDFEKLTGIKVRLENTSWDAMYDKAIKDMEANSGIYDFVYIEQDIVYSYLDRDFLVNISKELASNPGLVAPGVSMDDFTTFIDYFKNGDGDVFGIPMEAFIKVYLYRKDLFEAADAKAAFRSQYGYGLAPATTFGQWRDNAEFFTGYCAEKGMQCWGTTVQGHTGHPASTYEFLESIAPSFGLYNWGVS
;
A
#
# COMPACT_ATOMS: atom_id res chain seq x y z
N MET A 1 31.35 -0.41 55.75
CA MET A 1 30.23 -0.53 54.81
C MET A 1 30.56 0.34 53.60
N LYS A 2 31.07 -0.25 52.53
CA LYS A 2 31.39 0.46 51.27
C LYS A 2 30.14 0.45 50.38
N LYS A 3 29.56 1.61 50.09
CA LYS A 3 28.48 1.77 49.17
C LYS A 3 29.05 1.75 47.73
N LEU A 4 28.71 0.72 46.99
CA LEU A 4 29.00 0.60 45.56
C LEU A 4 27.95 1.43 44.81
N ILE A 5 28.35 2.54 44.19
CA ILE A 5 27.54 3.34 43.29
C ILE A 5 27.72 2.72 41.90
N LEU A 6 26.67 2.03 41.44
CA LEU A 6 26.59 1.52 40.08
C LEU A 6 26.16 2.67 39.15
N ALA A 7 27.12 3.26 38.47
CA ALA A 7 26.80 4.26 37.42
C ALA A 7 26.28 3.54 36.18
N LEU A 8 24.99 3.68 35.92
CA LEU A 8 24.37 3.21 34.69
C LEU A 8 24.76 4.15 33.55
N ILE A 9 25.75 3.76 32.76
CA ILE A 9 26.09 4.47 31.52
C ILE A 9 24.99 4.09 30.49
N VAL A 10 23.99 4.94 30.37
CA VAL A 10 23.07 4.89 29.24
C VAL A 10 23.82 5.42 28.02
N SER A 11 24.40 4.53 27.23
CA SER A 11 24.94 4.91 25.92
C SER A 11 23.77 5.27 25.03
N THR A 12 23.52 6.55 24.88
CA THR A 12 22.68 7.07 23.81
C THR A 12 23.42 6.84 22.48
N ILE A 13 23.19 5.68 21.87
CA ILE A 13 23.54 5.50 20.48
C ILE A 13 22.59 6.44 19.72
N PRO A 14 23.08 7.46 19.01
CA PRO A 14 22.20 8.22 18.15
C PRO A 14 21.73 7.24 17.07
N PHE A 15 20.46 6.92 17.07
CA PHE A 15 19.80 6.37 15.88
C PHE A 15 19.88 7.48 14.83
N SER A 16 20.97 7.48 14.08
CA SER A 16 21.01 8.21 12.82
C SER A 16 20.05 7.50 11.90
N VAL A 17 18.84 7.98 11.84
CA VAL A 17 17.97 7.72 10.69
C VAL A 17 18.76 8.29 9.51
N PHE A 18 19.32 7.43 8.69
CA PHE A 18 19.98 7.82 7.44
C PHE A 18 18.90 8.27 6.45
N ALA A 19 18.37 9.47 6.70
CA ALA A 19 17.76 10.24 5.64
C ALA A 19 18.88 10.63 4.69
N ALA A 20 18.71 10.40 3.41
CA ALA A 20 19.66 10.85 2.41
C ALA A 20 19.96 12.34 2.66
N ASP A 21 21.26 12.69 2.76
CA ASP A 21 21.70 14.03 3.12
C ASP A 21 21.10 15.05 2.12
N ASP A 22 20.50 16.10 2.63
CA ASP A 22 20.01 17.25 1.87
C ASP A 22 21.03 17.75 0.83
N ALA A 23 22.32 17.65 1.16
CA ALA A 23 23.40 18.03 0.28
C ALA A 23 23.49 17.16 -0.96
N TRP A 24 23.22 15.86 -0.82
CA TRP A 24 23.20 14.95 -1.96
C TRP A 24 22.03 15.31 -2.90
N TRP A 25 20.81 15.51 -2.38
CA TRP A 25 19.64 15.88 -3.16
C TRP A 25 19.84 17.20 -3.92
N LYS A 26 20.42 18.21 -3.25
CA LYS A 26 20.76 19.49 -3.87
C LYS A 26 21.78 19.34 -5.00
N LYS A 27 22.78 18.48 -4.81
CA LYS A 27 23.80 18.19 -5.82
C LYS A 27 23.23 17.43 -7.01
N ALA A 28 22.44 16.37 -6.75
CA ALA A 28 21.82 15.53 -7.76
C ALA A 28 20.79 16.32 -8.60
N GLY A 29 20.01 17.18 -7.96
CA GLY A 29 19.00 18.00 -8.64
C GLY A 29 19.57 19.19 -9.42
N LYS A 30 20.81 19.62 -9.13
CA LYS A 30 21.39 20.83 -9.73
C LYS A 30 21.37 20.88 -11.27
N PRO A 31 21.72 19.79 -11.99
CA PRO A 31 21.66 19.80 -13.47
C PRO A 31 20.24 19.93 -14.04
N TYR A 32 19.25 19.56 -13.24
CA TYR A 32 17.85 19.46 -13.66
C TYR A 32 16.96 20.57 -13.07
N LYS A 33 17.58 21.57 -12.45
CA LYS A 33 16.84 22.67 -11.83
C LYS A 33 15.93 23.38 -12.84
N GLY A 34 14.66 23.51 -12.47
CA GLY A 34 13.63 24.14 -13.32
C GLY A 34 12.88 23.12 -14.20
N THR A 35 13.31 21.86 -14.25
CA THR A 35 12.54 20.78 -14.88
C THR A 35 11.20 20.62 -14.15
N VAL A 36 10.18 20.26 -14.91
CA VAL A 36 8.87 19.88 -14.39
C VAL A 36 8.62 18.42 -14.72
N LEU A 37 8.47 17.59 -13.70
CA LEU A 37 8.07 16.20 -13.85
C LEU A 37 6.55 16.10 -13.69
N GLN A 38 5.92 15.36 -14.58
CA GLN A 38 4.47 15.08 -14.54
C GLN A 38 4.27 13.64 -14.08
N GLY A 39 3.45 13.46 -13.07
CA GLY A 39 3.07 12.13 -12.59
C GLY A 39 1.56 11.99 -12.48
N ILE A 40 1.09 10.76 -12.40
CA ILE A 40 -0.30 10.44 -12.11
C ILE A 40 -0.38 9.42 -10.99
N THR A 41 -1.31 9.61 -10.07
CA THR A 41 -1.53 8.75 -8.90
C THR A 41 -3.00 8.66 -8.55
N GLU A 42 -3.34 7.68 -7.73
CA GLU A 42 -4.67 7.53 -7.20
C GLU A 42 -4.99 8.57 -6.11
N ASN A 43 -6.25 8.99 -6.05
CA ASN A 43 -6.76 9.92 -5.03
C ASN A 43 -6.98 9.18 -3.70
N THR A 44 -5.90 8.76 -3.08
CA THR A 44 -5.81 8.12 -1.77
C THR A 44 -5.07 9.02 -0.78
N PRO A 45 -5.11 8.76 0.54
CA PRO A 45 -4.32 9.50 1.50
C PRO A 45 -2.82 9.55 1.17
N PRO A 46 -2.13 8.45 0.79
CA PRO A 46 -0.73 8.50 0.34
C PRO A 46 -0.53 9.33 -0.94
N GLY A 47 -1.37 9.18 -1.96
CA GLY A 47 -1.31 9.97 -3.19
C GLY A 47 -1.48 11.47 -2.92
N ASN A 48 -2.42 11.84 -2.05
CA ASN A 48 -2.63 13.23 -1.64
C ASN A 48 -1.45 13.80 -0.84
N PHE A 49 -0.83 12.98 0.03
CA PHE A 49 0.37 13.37 0.76
C PHE A 49 1.56 13.57 -0.19
N ALA A 50 1.75 12.68 -1.14
CA ALA A 50 2.78 12.80 -2.16
C ALA A 50 2.63 14.11 -2.96
N ALA A 51 1.43 14.44 -3.42
CA ALA A 51 1.16 15.65 -4.21
C ALA A 51 1.26 16.94 -3.38
N SER A 52 0.77 16.94 -2.12
CA SER A 52 0.67 18.15 -1.32
C SER A 52 1.88 18.48 -0.47
N VAL A 53 2.66 17.46 -0.08
CA VAL A 53 3.81 17.58 0.82
C VAL A 53 5.11 17.17 0.12
N LEU A 54 5.23 15.89 -0.29
CA LEU A 54 6.49 15.36 -0.80
C LEU A 54 6.95 16.08 -2.07
N ALA A 55 6.05 16.37 -3.00
CA ALA A 55 6.37 17.11 -4.22
C ALA A 55 6.98 18.50 -3.93
N LYS A 56 6.45 19.20 -2.93
CA LYS A 56 6.96 20.52 -2.52
C LYS A 56 8.32 20.44 -1.83
N ASP A 57 8.52 19.42 -0.99
CA ASP A 57 9.78 19.24 -0.29
C ASP A 57 10.86 18.81 -1.27
N PHE A 58 10.54 17.96 -2.24
CA PHE A 58 11.44 17.61 -3.33
C PHE A 58 11.83 18.85 -4.18
N GLU A 59 10.88 19.71 -4.52
CA GLU A 59 11.15 20.97 -5.24
C GLU A 59 12.08 21.89 -4.45
N LYS A 60 11.89 22.03 -3.13
CA LYS A 60 12.79 22.83 -2.27
C LYS A 60 14.22 22.27 -2.24
N LEU A 61 14.36 20.96 -2.21
CA LEU A 61 15.66 20.31 -2.13
C LEU A 61 16.40 20.33 -3.48
N THR A 62 15.72 20.05 -4.57
CA THR A 62 16.34 19.79 -5.88
C THR A 62 16.20 20.94 -6.86
N GLY A 63 15.17 21.77 -6.68
CA GLY A 63 14.75 22.75 -7.68
C GLY A 63 13.99 22.14 -8.87
N ILE A 64 13.65 20.85 -8.82
CA ILE A 64 12.83 20.13 -9.79
C ILE A 64 11.38 20.17 -9.31
N LYS A 65 10.48 20.62 -10.16
CA LYS A 65 9.06 20.69 -9.84
C LYS A 65 8.37 19.38 -10.17
N VAL A 66 7.56 18.89 -9.24
CA VAL A 66 6.71 17.71 -9.46
C VAL A 66 5.25 18.13 -9.48
N ARG A 67 4.55 17.74 -10.53
CA ARG A 67 3.10 17.88 -10.67
C ARG A 67 2.47 16.49 -10.69
N LEU A 68 1.67 16.21 -9.67
CA LEU A 68 0.94 14.95 -9.55
C LEU A 68 -0.54 15.17 -9.83
N GLU A 69 -1.04 14.50 -10.84
CA GLU A 69 -2.47 14.39 -11.10
C GLU A 69 -3.05 13.31 -10.18
N ASN A 70 -3.99 13.69 -9.31
CA ASN A 70 -4.71 12.75 -8.43
C ASN A 70 -6.08 12.47 -9.03
N THR A 71 -6.39 11.21 -9.28
CA THR A 71 -7.67 10.82 -9.91
C THR A 71 -8.17 9.48 -9.37
N SER A 72 -9.29 8.97 -9.88
CA SER A 72 -9.75 7.63 -9.52
C SER A 72 -8.84 6.55 -10.11
N TRP A 73 -8.87 5.36 -9.51
CA TRP A 73 -8.09 4.21 -9.97
C TRP A 73 -8.30 3.93 -11.47
N ASP A 74 -9.56 3.82 -11.90
CA ASP A 74 -9.91 3.53 -13.30
C ASP A 74 -9.37 4.62 -14.26
N ALA A 75 -9.53 5.90 -13.89
CA ALA A 75 -9.08 7.01 -14.71
C ALA A 75 -7.54 7.10 -14.75
N MET A 76 -6.86 6.79 -13.66
CA MET A 76 -5.40 6.73 -13.59
C MET A 76 -4.86 5.66 -14.53
N TYR A 77 -5.39 4.43 -14.42
CA TYR A 77 -4.98 3.32 -15.28
C TYR A 77 -5.20 3.65 -16.76
N ASP A 78 -6.40 4.10 -17.11
CA ASP A 78 -6.77 4.46 -18.49
C ASP A 78 -5.86 5.52 -19.10
N LYS A 79 -5.57 6.58 -18.34
CA LYS A 79 -4.72 7.67 -18.81
C LYS A 79 -3.27 7.23 -18.98
N ALA A 80 -2.73 6.50 -18.00
CA ALA A 80 -1.37 6.00 -18.05
C ALA A 80 -1.15 5.05 -19.25
N ILE A 81 -2.04 4.07 -19.44
CA ILE A 81 -1.95 3.14 -20.57
C ILE A 81 -2.07 3.86 -21.91
N LYS A 82 -3.01 4.77 -22.06
CA LYS A 82 -3.20 5.53 -23.31
C LYS A 82 -2.00 6.42 -23.65
N ASP A 83 -1.38 7.04 -22.64
CA ASP A 83 -0.17 7.82 -22.83
C ASP A 83 1.00 6.96 -23.33
N MET A 84 1.21 5.80 -22.70
CA MET A 84 2.26 4.85 -23.06
C MET A 84 2.03 4.22 -24.44
N GLU A 85 0.81 3.80 -24.75
CA GLU A 85 0.44 3.24 -26.08
C GLU A 85 0.61 4.27 -27.20
N ALA A 86 0.27 5.52 -26.93
CA ALA A 86 0.44 6.61 -27.89
C ALA A 86 1.89 7.14 -27.96
N ASN A 87 2.76 6.73 -27.03
CA ASN A 87 4.11 7.26 -26.83
C ASN A 87 4.10 8.81 -26.79
N SER A 88 3.12 9.38 -26.10
CA SER A 88 2.91 10.83 -26.08
C SER A 88 3.72 11.56 -25.00
N GLY A 89 4.21 10.83 -23.99
CA GLY A 89 5.09 11.37 -22.95
C GLY A 89 4.45 12.45 -22.11
N ILE A 90 3.16 12.30 -21.78
CA ILE A 90 2.44 13.19 -20.87
C ILE A 90 2.92 13.00 -19.44
N TYR A 91 3.17 11.74 -19.06
CA TYR A 91 3.60 11.38 -17.71
C TYR A 91 5.03 10.85 -17.73
N ASP A 92 5.87 11.41 -16.86
CA ASP A 92 7.25 10.94 -16.62
C ASP A 92 7.28 9.77 -15.64
N PHE A 93 6.28 9.65 -14.76
CA PHE A 93 6.11 8.55 -13.82
C PHE A 93 4.64 8.32 -13.46
N VAL A 94 4.31 7.07 -13.10
CA VAL A 94 2.96 6.65 -12.80
C VAL A 94 2.92 5.80 -11.54
N TYR A 95 1.83 5.92 -10.78
CA TYR A 95 1.52 4.95 -9.72
C TYR A 95 0.91 3.70 -10.36
N ILE A 96 1.38 2.53 -9.95
CA ILE A 96 0.96 1.23 -10.50
C ILE A 96 0.64 0.28 -9.35
N GLU A 97 -0.52 -0.34 -9.41
CA GLU A 97 -0.89 -1.42 -8.51
C GLU A 97 -0.16 -2.72 -8.86
N GLN A 98 0.14 -3.53 -7.84
CA GLN A 98 0.86 -4.80 -8.02
C GLN A 98 0.14 -5.83 -8.90
N ASP A 99 -1.16 -5.75 -9.00
CA ASP A 99 -2.00 -6.68 -9.77
C ASP A 99 -2.01 -6.41 -11.27
N ILE A 100 -1.64 -5.19 -11.68
CA ILE A 100 -1.61 -4.78 -13.09
C ILE A 100 -0.18 -4.56 -13.63
N VAL A 101 0.85 -4.64 -12.79
CA VAL A 101 2.23 -4.35 -13.19
C VAL A 101 2.70 -5.19 -14.38
N TYR A 102 2.28 -6.46 -14.45
CA TYR A 102 2.67 -7.35 -15.54
C TYR A 102 2.14 -6.90 -16.91
N SER A 103 1.01 -6.20 -16.96
CA SER A 103 0.50 -5.64 -18.21
C SER A 103 1.38 -4.51 -18.75
N TYR A 104 2.14 -3.84 -17.90
CA TYR A 104 3.12 -2.83 -18.26
C TYR A 104 4.45 -3.46 -18.66
N LEU A 105 4.87 -4.52 -17.95
CA LEU A 105 6.12 -5.24 -18.22
C LEU A 105 6.08 -5.94 -19.58
N ASP A 106 4.99 -6.62 -19.91
CA ASP A 106 4.80 -7.32 -21.18
C ASP A 106 4.85 -6.40 -22.41
N ARG A 107 4.65 -5.10 -22.21
CA ARG A 107 4.63 -4.08 -23.26
C ARG A 107 5.86 -3.18 -23.29
N ASP A 108 6.87 -3.48 -22.44
CA ASP A 108 8.09 -2.65 -22.29
C ASP A 108 7.78 -1.17 -21.97
N PHE A 109 6.73 -0.91 -21.18
CA PHE A 109 6.32 0.45 -20.83
C PHE A 109 7.12 1.06 -19.70
N LEU A 110 7.83 0.24 -18.91
CA LEU A 110 8.53 0.68 -17.71
C LEU A 110 10.04 0.67 -17.90
N VAL A 111 10.68 1.65 -17.29
CA VAL A 111 12.15 1.71 -17.21
C VAL A 111 12.66 0.60 -16.29
N ASN A 112 13.68 -0.12 -16.75
CA ASN A 112 14.40 -1.09 -15.91
C ASN A 112 15.29 -0.34 -14.91
N ILE A 113 14.76 -0.13 -13.69
CA ILE A 113 15.43 0.62 -12.63
C ILE A 113 16.76 -0.03 -12.24
N SER A 114 16.81 -1.37 -12.17
CA SER A 114 18.04 -2.10 -11.83
C SER A 114 19.16 -1.80 -12.80
N LYS A 115 18.89 -1.81 -14.11
CA LYS A 115 19.89 -1.53 -15.15
C LYS A 115 20.29 -0.06 -15.17
N GLU A 116 19.35 0.85 -14.97
CA GLU A 116 19.64 2.29 -14.88
C GLU A 116 20.56 2.60 -13.71
N LEU A 117 20.27 2.08 -12.52
CA LEU A 117 21.09 2.31 -11.33
C LEU A 117 22.46 1.63 -11.43
N ALA A 118 22.55 0.45 -12.05
CA ALA A 118 23.84 -0.21 -12.28
C ALA A 118 24.72 0.59 -13.25
N SER A 119 24.11 1.19 -14.28
CA SER A 119 24.82 2.02 -15.27
C SER A 119 25.19 3.41 -14.71
N ASN A 120 24.43 3.89 -13.74
CA ASN A 120 24.56 5.23 -13.16
C ASN A 120 24.57 5.17 -11.61
N PRO A 121 25.60 4.61 -10.99
CA PRO A 121 25.61 4.41 -9.52
C PRO A 121 25.53 5.72 -8.72
N GLY A 122 25.83 6.86 -9.35
CA GLY A 122 25.67 8.18 -8.75
C GLY A 122 24.21 8.63 -8.56
N LEU A 123 23.24 7.92 -9.14
CA LEU A 123 21.81 8.18 -8.95
C LEU A 123 21.26 7.57 -7.67
N VAL A 124 22.00 6.69 -7.00
CA VAL A 124 21.58 6.11 -5.72
C VAL A 124 21.96 7.06 -4.59
N ALA A 125 20.95 7.50 -3.84
CA ALA A 125 21.20 8.33 -2.66
C ALA A 125 21.92 7.51 -1.58
N PRO A 126 22.92 8.09 -0.89
CA PRO A 126 23.59 7.41 0.20
C PRO A 126 22.60 6.94 1.27
N GLY A 127 22.74 5.69 1.71
CA GLY A 127 21.88 5.11 2.73
C GLY A 127 20.53 4.60 2.20
N VAL A 128 20.27 4.65 0.89
CA VAL A 128 19.12 4.01 0.26
C VAL A 128 19.55 2.68 -0.35
N SER A 129 18.87 1.60 0.02
CA SER A 129 19.04 0.26 -0.54
C SER A 129 17.71 -0.29 -1.01
N MET A 130 17.72 -1.09 -2.07
CA MET A 130 16.52 -1.83 -2.48
C MET A 130 16.11 -2.86 -1.42
N ASP A 131 17.03 -3.28 -0.56
CA ASP A 131 16.75 -4.19 0.56
C ASP A 131 15.98 -3.52 1.71
N ASP A 132 15.88 -2.19 1.71
CA ASP A 132 15.06 -1.44 2.68
C ASP A 132 13.56 -1.57 2.42
N PHE A 133 13.19 -1.93 1.18
CA PHE A 133 11.82 -2.23 0.83
C PHE A 133 11.48 -3.65 1.27
N THR A 134 10.29 -3.84 1.84
CA THR A 134 9.81 -5.17 2.24
C THR A 134 9.72 -6.09 1.01
N THR A 135 9.38 -7.37 1.23
CA THR A 135 9.10 -8.32 0.13
C THR A 135 8.07 -7.81 -0.88
N PHE A 136 7.40 -6.72 -0.58
CA PHE A 136 6.47 -6.07 -1.50
C PHE A 136 7.14 -5.59 -2.80
N ILE A 137 8.45 -5.31 -2.78
CA ILE A 137 9.20 -4.98 -4.00
C ILE A 137 9.23 -6.13 -5.01
N ASP A 138 9.05 -7.39 -4.55
CA ASP A 138 9.10 -8.55 -5.42
C ASP A 138 7.97 -8.57 -6.46
N TYR A 139 6.85 -7.91 -6.19
CA TYR A 139 5.77 -7.72 -7.18
C TYR A 139 6.17 -6.85 -8.38
N PHE A 140 7.21 -6.03 -8.22
CA PHE A 140 7.70 -5.11 -9.25
C PHE A 140 8.98 -5.60 -9.92
N LYS A 141 9.29 -6.90 -9.81
CA LYS A 141 10.40 -7.56 -10.48
C LYS A 141 9.93 -8.38 -11.68
N ASN A 142 10.77 -8.44 -12.71
CA ASN A 142 10.60 -9.41 -13.80
C ASN A 142 11.17 -10.79 -13.43
N GLY A 143 11.09 -11.76 -14.35
CA GLY A 143 11.61 -13.12 -14.16
C GLY A 143 13.13 -13.20 -13.95
N ASP A 144 13.89 -12.19 -14.33
CA ASP A 144 15.34 -12.07 -14.13
C ASP A 144 15.69 -11.43 -12.77
N GLY A 145 14.70 -10.93 -12.03
CA GLY A 145 14.87 -10.24 -10.76
C GLY A 145 15.16 -8.75 -10.89
N ASP A 146 15.10 -8.17 -12.09
CA ASP A 146 15.24 -6.74 -12.31
C ASP A 146 14.02 -5.98 -11.80
N VAL A 147 14.24 -4.85 -11.13
CA VAL A 147 13.21 -3.98 -10.55
C VAL A 147 12.72 -2.96 -11.57
N PHE A 148 11.40 -2.80 -11.69
CA PHE A 148 10.74 -1.85 -12.59
C PHE A 148 9.83 -0.85 -11.86
N GLY A 149 9.64 -1.01 -10.56
CA GLY A 149 8.87 -0.08 -9.73
C GLY A 149 9.40 -0.05 -8.32
N ILE A 150 9.22 1.10 -7.67
CA ILE A 150 9.59 1.30 -6.26
C ILE A 150 8.30 1.34 -5.45
N PRO A 151 8.13 0.48 -4.41
CA PRO A 151 6.96 0.53 -3.55
C PRO A 151 6.80 1.90 -2.89
N MET A 152 5.65 2.54 -3.09
CA MET A 152 5.30 3.80 -2.44
C MET A 152 4.61 3.55 -1.10
N GLU A 153 3.83 2.49 -1.03
CA GLU A 153 3.09 2.08 0.15
C GLU A 153 3.01 0.56 0.23
N ALA A 154 2.80 0.05 1.43
CA ALA A 154 2.43 -1.33 1.67
C ALA A 154 1.18 -1.33 2.55
N PHE A 155 0.17 -2.10 2.17
CA PHE A 155 -1.05 -2.20 2.95
C PHE A 155 -1.27 -3.63 3.44
N ILE A 156 -2.01 -3.74 4.53
CA ILE A 156 -2.47 -5.00 5.06
C ILE A 156 -3.99 -4.97 5.19
N LYS A 157 -4.63 -6.07 4.89
CA LYS A 157 -6.05 -6.24 5.20
C LYS A 157 -6.20 -6.54 6.69
N VAL A 158 -7.12 -5.85 7.34
CA VAL A 158 -7.42 -6.04 8.75
C VAL A 158 -8.92 -6.28 8.93
N TYR A 159 -9.25 -7.23 9.80
CA TYR A 159 -10.63 -7.47 10.18
C TYR A 159 -11.07 -6.47 11.25
N LEU A 160 -11.91 -5.52 10.85
CA LEU A 160 -12.49 -4.54 11.75
C LEU A 160 -13.87 -4.99 12.21
N TYR A 161 -14.19 -4.75 13.50
CA TYR A 161 -15.49 -5.07 14.04
C TYR A 161 -16.00 -3.99 15.02
N ARG A 162 -17.29 -3.89 15.17
CA ARG A 162 -17.96 -2.99 16.11
C ARG A 162 -17.88 -3.58 17.52
N LYS A 163 -16.86 -3.16 18.28
CA LYS A 163 -16.62 -3.65 19.64
C LYS A 163 -17.84 -3.51 20.55
N ASP A 164 -18.52 -2.37 20.46
CA ASP A 164 -19.74 -2.08 21.23
C ASP A 164 -20.86 -3.09 20.98
N LEU A 165 -21.06 -3.53 19.73
CA LEU A 165 -22.06 -4.54 19.37
C LEU A 165 -21.63 -5.95 19.82
N PHE A 166 -20.36 -6.30 19.64
CA PHE A 166 -19.85 -7.60 20.05
C PHE A 166 -19.79 -7.78 21.58
N GLU A 167 -19.67 -6.70 22.34
CA GLU A 167 -19.63 -6.72 23.82
C GLU A 167 -21.01 -6.55 24.46
N ALA A 168 -22.05 -6.20 23.71
CA ALA A 168 -23.38 -6.05 24.23
C ALA A 168 -23.90 -7.37 24.87
N ALA A 169 -24.37 -7.30 26.09
CA ALA A 169 -24.78 -8.50 26.85
C ALA A 169 -25.96 -9.23 26.20
N ASP A 170 -26.92 -8.49 25.67
CA ASP A 170 -28.09 -9.04 24.97
C ASP A 170 -27.69 -9.67 23.64
N ALA A 171 -26.77 -9.05 22.88
CA ALA A 171 -26.23 -9.63 21.65
C ALA A 171 -25.51 -10.96 21.93
N LYS A 172 -24.66 -11.01 22.94
CA LYS A 172 -23.96 -12.24 23.35
C LYS A 172 -24.93 -13.36 23.76
N ALA A 173 -25.97 -13.01 24.49
CA ALA A 173 -26.98 -13.99 24.91
C ALA A 173 -27.79 -14.52 23.72
N ALA A 174 -28.26 -13.64 22.85
CA ALA A 174 -29.02 -14.00 21.66
C ALA A 174 -28.19 -14.84 20.67
N PHE A 175 -26.95 -14.43 20.39
CA PHE A 175 -26.03 -15.17 19.52
C PHE A 175 -25.78 -16.58 20.03
N ARG A 176 -25.49 -16.72 21.35
CA ARG A 176 -25.24 -18.02 21.95
C ARG A 176 -26.48 -18.94 21.89
N SER A 177 -27.66 -18.36 22.05
CA SER A 177 -28.92 -19.10 21.90
C SER A 177 -29.14 -19.60 20.50
N GLN A 178 -28.74 -18.81 19.49
CA GLN A 178 -28.96 -19.14 18.07
C GLN A 178 -27.92 -20.12 17.50
N TYR A 179 -26.64 -19.94 17.85
CA TYR A 179 -25.53 -20.68 17.25
C TYR A 179 -24.85 -21.67 18.18
N GLY A 180 -25.16 -21.66 19.49
CA GLY A 180 -24.61 -22.61 20.46
C GLY A 180 -23.18 -22.31 20.96
N TYR A 181 -22.55 -21.24 20.49
CA TYR A 181 -21.21 -20.81 20.93
C TYR A 181 -21.16 -19.29 21.22
N GLY A 182 -20.03 -18.79 21.74
CA GLY A 182 -19.92 -17.40 22.19
C GLY A 182 -19.68 -16.45 21.01
N LEU A 183 -20.35 -15.29 21.03
CA LEU A 183 -20.09 -14.20 20.07
C LEU A 183 -18.68 -13.63 20.27
N ALA A 184 -17.88 -13.67 19.22
CA ALA A 184 -16.53 -13.13 19.16
C ALA A 184 -16.16 -12.76 17.71
N PRO A 185 -15.13 -11.90 17.48
CA PRO A 185 -14.58 -11.71 16.15
C PRO A 185 -14.22 -13.06 15.53
N ALA A 186 -14.61 -13.24 14.29
CA ALA A 186 -14.47 -14.51 13.58
C ALA A 186 -13.01 -14.89 13.33
N THR A 187 -12.68 -16.15 13.53
CA THR A 187 -11.39 -16.76 13.18
C THR A 187 -11.52 -17.79 12.06
N THR A 188 -12.75 -18.06 11.62
CA THR A 188 -13.07 -18.94 10.48
C THR A 188 -14.16 -18.31 9.63
N PHE A 189 -14.23 -18.68 8.34
CA PHE A 189 -15.31 -18.21 7.45
C PHE A 189 -16.70 -18.64 7.93
N GLY A 190 -16.84 -19.80 8.58
CA GLY A 190 -18.09 -20.22 9.21
C GLY A 190 -18.54 -19.23 10.29
N GLN A 191 -17.65 -18.90 11.21
CA GLN A 191 -17.93 -17.90 12.26
C GLN A 191 -18.20 -16.51 11.66
N TRP A 192 -17.48 -16.14 10.60
CA TRP A 192 -17.70 -14.86 9.92
C TRP A 192 -19.10 -14.79 9.29
N ARG A 193 -19.56 -15.85 8.62
CA ARG A 193 -20.92 -15.98 8.10
C ARG A 193 -21.96 -15.88 9.22
N ASP A 194 -21.78 -16.63 10.32
CA ASP A 194 -22.72 -16.66 11.44
C ASP A 194 -22.82 -15.27 12.11
N ASN A 195 -21.67 -14.56 12.27
CA ASN A 195 -21.66 -13.18 12.75
C ASN A 195 -22.42 -12.23 11.79
N ALA A 196 -22.19 -12.38 10.48
CA ALA A 196 -22.83 -11.54 9.47
C ALA A 196 -24.34 -11.71 9.44
N GLU A 197 -24.83 -12.94 9.47
CA GLU A 197 -26.23 -13.28 9.53
C GLU A 197 -26.88 -12.76 10.81
N PHE A 198 -26.25 -13.03 11.96
CA PHE A 198 -26.73 -12.57 13.24
C PHE A 198 -26.89 -11.06 13.31
N PHE A 199 -25.83 -10.30 13.00
CA PHE A 199 -25.90 -8.84 13.14
C PHE A 199 -26.84 -8.20 12.12
N THR A 200 -27.04 -8.79 10.95
CA THR A 200 -28.05 -8.31 10.00
C THR A 200 -29.45 -8.38 10.62
N GLY A 201 -29.81 -9.49 11.26
CA GLY A 201 -31.07 -9.65 11.97
C GLY A 201 -31.17 -8.80 13.23
N TYR A 202 -30.15 -8.85 14.08
CA TYR A 202 -30.09 -8.11 15.36
C TYR A 202 -30.25 -6.60 15.16
N CYS A 203 -29.57 -6.04 14.14
CA CYS A 203 -29.69 -4.62 13.84
C CYS A 203 -31.10 -4.27 13.35
N ALA A 204 -31.69 -5.09 12.48
CA ALA A 204 -33.04 -4.88 11.98
C ALA A 204 -34.07 -4.89 13.14
N GLU A 205 -33.98 -5.85 14.06
CA GLU A 205 -34.84 -5.92 15.23
C GLU A 205 -34.74 -4.72 16.18
N LYS A 206 -33.53 -4.15 16.28
CA LYS A 206 -33.26 -2.96 17.10
C LYS A 206 -33.56 -1.64 16.38
N GLY A 207 -34.00 -1.68 15.12
CA GLY A 207 -34.20 -0.48 14.31
C GLY A 207 -32.90 0.27 14.01
N MET A 208 -31.74 -0.40 14.10
CA MET A 208 -30.44 0.17 13.78
C MET A 208 -30.14 -0.01 12.30
N GLN A 209 -29.61 1.04 11.68
CA GLN A 209 -29.07 0.96 10.33
C GLN A 209 -27.64 0.39 10.38
N CYS A 210 -27.52 -0.93 10.35
CA CYS A 210 -26.25 -1.61 10.21
C CYS A 210 -26.38 -2.89 9.38
N TRP A 211 -25.24 -3.38 8.92
CA TRP A 211 -25.12 -4.60 8.12
C TRP A 211 -24.19 -5.57 8.86
N GLY A 212 -24.46 -6.84 8.72
CA GLY A 212 -23.66 -7.87 9.40
C GLY A 212 -22.22 -7.94 8.93
N THR A 213 -21.95 -7.53 7.68
CA THR A 213 -20.61 -7.40 7.12
C THR A 213 -20.60 -6.46 5.93
N THR A 214 -19.41 -6.00 5.53
CA THR A 214 -19.16 -5.28 4.30
C THR A 214 -18.01 -5.94 3.55
N VAL A 215 -18.16 -6.08 2.24
CA VAL A 215 -17.15 -6.63 1.34
C VAL A 215 -17.10 -5.79 0.05
N GLN A 216 -15.97 -5.82 -0.63
CA GLN A 216 -15.87 -5.22 -1.96
C GLN A 216 -16.52 -6.17 -2.97
N GLY A 217 -17.71 -5.85 -3.43
CA GLY A 217 -18.49 -6.69 -4.35
C GLY A 217 -19.11 -5.90 -5.50
N HIS A 218 -18.55 -4.75 -5.84
CA HIS A 218 -19.08 -3.89 -6.91
C HIS A 218 -18.88 -4.54 -8.27
N THR A 219 -19.96 -4.75 -8.99
CA THR A 219 -19.93 -5.33 -10.35
C THR A 219 -19.17 -4.40 -11.30
N GLY A 220 -18.22 -4.96 -12.05
CA GLY A 220 -17.41 -4.23 -13.02
C GLY A 220 -16.18 -3.54 -12.45
N HIS A 221 -15.91 -3.72 -11.15
CA HIS A 221 -14.66 -3.24 -10.55
C HIS A 221 -13.74 -4.43 -10.20
N PRO A 222 -12.43 -4.38 -10.51
CA PRO A 222 -11.49 -5.46 -10.21
C PRO A 222 -11.44 -5.87 -8.73
N ALA A 223 -11.68 -4.92 -7.82
CA ALA A 223 -11.67 -5.18 -6.38
C ALA A 223 -12.63 -6.29 -5.91
N SER A 224 -13.71 -6.58 -6.63
CA SER A 224 -14.57 -7.73 -6.29
C SER A 224 -13.88 -9.07 -6.49
N THR A 225 -12.98 -9.17 -7.47
CA THR A 225 -12.13 -10.36 -7.67
C THR A 225 -11.04 -10.43 -6.62
N TYR A 226 -10.48 -9.29 -6.22
CA TYR A 226 -9.44 -9.22 -5.19
C TYR A 226 -9.93 -9.73 -3.85
N GLU A 227 -11.12 -9.30 -3.42
CA GLU A 227 -11.69 -9.79 -2.15
C GLU A 227 -11.77 -11.30 -2.11
N PHE A 228 -12.21 -11.92 -3.19
CA PHE A 228 -12.26 -13.37 -3.27
C PHE A 228 -10.87 -14.00 -3.24
N LEU A 229 -9.98 -13.55 -4.11
CA LEU A 229 -8.64 -14.15 -4.25
C LEU A 229 -7.77 -13.92 -3.02
N GLU A 230 -7.72 -12.72 -2.50
CA GLU A 230 -6.85 -12.38 -1.36
C GLU A 230 -7.40 -12.87 -0.03
N SER A 231 -8.71 -12.95 0.14
CA SER A 231 -9.32 -13.35 1.41
C SER A 231 -9.61 -14.84 1.50
N ILE A 232 -10.05 -15.48 0.42
CA ILE A 232 -10.54 -16.86 0.43
C ILE A 232 -9.52 -17.82 -0.16
N ALA A 233 -8.89 -17.50 -1.29
CA ALA A 233 -8.00 -18.39 -2.00
C ALA A 233 -6.79 -18.90 -1.17
N PRO A 234 -6.20 -18.12 -0.27
CA PRO A 234 -5.14 -18.60 0.61
C PRO A 234 -5.55 -19.78 1.49
N SER A 235 -6.83 -19.88 1.86
CA SER A 235 -7.37 -21.02 2.61
C SER A 235 -7.35 -22.34 1.83
N PHE A 236 -7.18 -22.26 0.53
CA PHE A 236 -7.04 -23.38 -0.39
C PHE A 236 -5.59 -23.56 -0.91
N GLY A 237 -4.63 -22.86 -0.31
CA GLY A 237 -3.22 -22.94 -0.69
C GLY A 237 -2.87 -22.13 -1.95
N LEU A 238 -3.74 -21.24 -2.40
CA LEU A 238 -3.49 -20.35 -3.53
C LEU A 238 -2.98 -19.00 -3.02
N TYR A 239 -1.73 -18.70 -3.30
CA TYR A 239 -1.05 -17.45 -2.94
C TYR A 239 -0.54 -16.77 -4.21
N ASN A 240 -0.20 -15.50 -4.09
CA ASN A 240 0.45 -14.72 -5.15
C ASN A 240 -0.31 -14.73 -6.49
N TRP A 241 -1.64 -14.71 -6.47
CA TRP A 241 -2.49 -14.67 -7.66
C TRP A 241 -2.28 -15.85 -8.62
N GLY A 242 -1.71 -16.97 -8.15
CA GLY A 242 -1.37 -18.12 -8.97
C GLY A 242 -0.14 -17.88 -9.87
N VAL A 243 0.61 -16.83 -9.65
CA VAL A 243 1.89 -16.57 -10.31
C VAL A 243 2.99 -17.19 -9.47
N SER A 244 3.77 -18.07 -10.07
CA SER A 244 4.92 -18.76 -9.42
C SER A 244 6.20 -17.97 -9.62
#